data_e5afbd300ab6d67cc2198b39bb90aeb2
#
_entry.id   e5afbd300ab6d67cc2198b39bb90aeb2
#
_cell.length_a   1.000
_cell.length_b   1.000
_cell.length_c   1.000
_cell.angle_alpha   90.00
_cell.angle_beta   90.00
_cell.angle_gamma   90.00
#
_symmetry.space_group_name_H-M   'P 1'
#
loop_
_entity.id
_entity.type
_entity.pdbx_description
1 polymer ?
#
loop_
_entity_poly.entity_id
_entity_poly.type
_entity_poly.pdbx_seq_one_letter_code
_entity_poly.pdbx_strand_id
1 'polypeptide(L)'
;MSETTQDAGKDASAEIEEIQAGYAARGYVSDSQIATALFLARKLEKPMLVEGPPGVGKTELAKATADFLNLPMIRLQCYEGLDESKALYEWQYGKQLLYTQVLKEKLGDLMEGAKTLDQSMQRLDDFEDVFFSEQFLQTRPLLQALRAESGTVLLIDEIDKSDDEFEA
;
A
#
# COMPACT_ATOMS: atom_id res chain seq x y z
N MET A 1 -37.54 -10.11 -19.92
CA MET A 1 -36.41 -9.25 -19.53
C MET A 1 -36.62 -8.41 -18.25
N SER A 2 -37.79 -8.47 -17.59
CA SER A 2 -38.12 -7.61 -16.42
C SER A 2 -37.86 -8.29 -15.04
N GLU A 3 -37.81 -9.61 -14.94
CA GLU A 3 -37.60 -10.29 -13.65
C GLU A 3 -36.13 -10.26 -13.16
N THR A 4 -35.16 -10.35 -14.08
CA THR A 4 -33.72 -10.34 -13.73
C THR A 4 -33.24 -8.98 -13.18
N THR A 5 -33.86 -7.89 -13.60
CA THR A 5 -33.51 -6.54 -13.15
C THR A 5 -34.11 -6.22 -11.77
N GLN A 6 -35.25 -6.81 -11.42
CA GLN A 6 -35.87 -6.63 -10.09
C GLN A 6 -35.14 -7.44 -9.00
N ASP A 7 -34.57 -8.59 -9.33
CA ASP A 7 -33.84 -9.44 -8.39
C ASP A 7 -32.46 -8.84 -8.06
N ALA A 8 -31.75 -8.33 -9.08
CA ALA A 8 -30.47 -7.62 -8.88
C ALA A 8 -30.60 -6.34 -8.02
N GLY A 9 -31.73 -5.62 -8.15
CA GLY A 9 -31.99 -4.43 -7.33
C GLY A 9 -32.29 -4.73 -5.86
N LYS A 10 -32.93 -5.86 -5.57
CA LYS A 10 -33.19 -6.32 -4.20
C LYS A 10 -31.92 -6.79 -3.50
N ASP A 11 -31.04 -7.47 -4.24
CA ASP A 11 -29.74 -7.95 -3.75
C ASP A 11 -28.83 -6.76 -3.39
N ALA A 12 -28.75 -5.75 -4.26
CA ALA A 12 -28.00 -4.52 -4.00
C ALA A 12 -28.48 -3.75 -2.76
N SER A 13 -29.82 -3.65 -2.57
CA SER A 13 -30.38 -2.97 -1.39
C SER A 13 -30.04 -3.71 -0.10
N ALA A 14 -30.10 -5.04 -0.11
CA ALA A 14 -29.75 -5.85 1.05
C ALA A 14 -28.26 -5.74 1.42
N GLU A 15 -27.36 -5.73 0.43
CA GLU A 15 -25.93 -5.53 0.67
C GLU A 15 -25.64 -4.13 1.25
N ILE A 16 -26.31 -3.07 0.79
CA ILE A 16 -26.17 -1.71 1.32
C ILE A 16 -26.65 -1.62 2.78
N GLU A 17 -27.78 -2.25 3.09
CA GLU A 17 -28.31 -2.32 4.46
C GLU A 17 -27.35 -3.10 5.39
N GLU A 18 -26.75 -4.17 4.90
CA GLU A 18 -25.73 -4.95 5.62
C GLU A 18 -24.48 -4.09 5.94
N ILE A 19 -24.01 -3.30 4.97
CA ILE A 19 -22.89 -2.36 5.19
C ILE A 19 -23.24 -1.34 6.27
N GLN A 20 -24.42 -0.72 6.21
CA GLN A 20 -24.86 0.24 7.22
C GLN A 20 -24.95 -0.38 8.62
N ALA A 21 -25.57 -1.56 8.72
CA ALA A 21 -25.66 -2.28 9.97
C ALA A 21 -24.27 -2.69 10.49
N GLY A 22 -23.39 -3.10 9.60
CA GLY A 22 -22.02 -3.46 9.92
C GLY A 22 -21.20 -2.29 10.46
N TYR A 23 -21.36 -1.10 9.89
CA TYR A 23 -20.75 0.12 10.42
C TYR A 23 -21.32 0.53 11.78
N ALA A 24 -22.65 0.51 11.91
CA ALA A 24 -23.30 0.84 13.17
C ALA A 24 -22.87 -0.10 14.32
N ALA A 25 -22.72 -1.40 14.04
CA ALA A 25 -22.23 -2.38 15.01
C ALA A 25 -20.79 -2.09 15.49
N ARG A 26 -20.01 -1.33 14.71
CA ARG A 26 -18.63 -0.90 15.01
C ARG A 26 -18.55 0.53 15.54
N GLY A 27 -19.70 1.14 15.84
CA GLY A 27 -19.77 2.49 16.38
C GLY A 27 -19.58 3.61 15.34
N TYR A 28 -19.59 3.29 14.04
CA TYR A 28 -19.54 4.28 12.98
C TYR A 28 -20.95 4.51 12.41
N VAL A 29 -21.45 5.73 12.57
CA VAL A 29 -22.77 6.11 12.03
C VAL A 29 -22.58 6.61 10.61
N SER A 30 -22.99 5.82 9.63
CA SER A 30 -22.97 6.18 8.21
C SER A 30 -24.39 6.51 7.72
N ASP A 31 -24.46 7.41 6.73
CA ASP A 31 -25.67 7.56 5.91
C ASP A 31 -25.75 6.49 4.80
N SER A 32 -26.85 6.46 4.09
CA SER A 32 -27.02 5.52 2.97
C SER A 32 -26.08 5.81 1.80
N GLN A 33 -25.60 7.06 1.67
CA GLN A 33 -24.71 7.46 0.58
C GLN A 33 -23.33 6.82 0.75
N ILE A 34 -22.78 6.84 1.97
CA ILE A 34 -21.49 6.20 2.30
C ILE A 34 -21.57 4.69 2.08
N ALA A 35 -22.64 4.04 2.54
CA ALA A 35 -22.81 2.60 2.34
C ALA A 35 -22.95 2.23 0.85
N THR A 36 -23.69 3.03 0.09
CA THR A 36 -23.82 2.88 -1.36
C THR A 36 -22.48 3.09 -2.08
N ALA A 37 -21.72 4.11 -1.68
CA ALA A 37 -20.40 4.36 -2.25
C ALA A 37 -19.45 3.19 -2.04
N LEU A 38 -19.41 2.61 -0.82
CA LEU A 38 -18.60 1.41 -0.55
C LEU A 38 -19.07 0.21 -1.38
N PHE A 39 -20.38 -0.01 -1.45
CA PHE A 39 -20.96 -1.07 -2.29
C PHE A 39 -20.51 -0.95 -3.74
N LEU A 40 -20.63 0.26 -4.32
CA LEU A 40 -20.22 0.53 -5.70
C LEU A 40 -18.72 0.40 -5.90
N ALA A 41 -17.92 0.95 -5.00
CA ALA A 41 -16.46 0.85 -5.06
C ALA A 41 -15.99 -0.61 -5.11
N ARG A 42 -16.59 -1.48 -4.29
CA ARG A 42 -16.29 -2.92 -4.28
C ARG A 42 -16.76 -3.62 -5.56
N LYS A 43 -18.00 -3.37 -6.00
CA LYS A 43 -18.56 -4.03 -7.21
C LYS A 43 -17.84 -3.59 -8.49
N LEU A 44 -17.38 -2.36 -8.55
CA LEU A 44 -16.69 -1.79 -9.71
C LEU A 44 -15.17 -1.89 -9.64
N GLU A 45 -14.64 -2.40 -8.51
CA GLU A 45 -13.19 -2.45 -8.24
C GLU A 45 -12.52 -1.07 -8.43
N LYS A 46 -13.15 -0.04 -7.84
CA LYS A 46 -12.69 1.35 -7.92
C LYS A 46 -12.37 1.90 -6.55
N PRO A 47 -11.41 2.81 -6.45
CA PRO A 47 -11.15 3.52 -5.21
C PRO A 47 -12.36 4.41 -4.83
N MET A 48 -12.48 4.71 -3.54
CA MET A 48 -13.47 5.63 -3.01
C MET A 48 -12.78 6.92 -2.54
N LEU A 49 -13.13 8.04 -3.16
CA LEU A 49 -12.69 9.36 -2.70
C LEU A 49 -13.62 9.85 -1.58
N VAL A 50 -13.02 10.29 -0.47
CA VAL A 50 -13.75 10.79 0.69
C VAL A 50 -13.31 12.21 1.02
N GLU A 51 -14.18 13.17 0.75
CA GLU A 51 -13.95 14.58 1.01
C GLU A 51 -14.77 15.09 2.19
N GLY A 52 -14.32 16.16 2.81
CA GLY A 52 -15.04 16.84 3.88
C GLY A 52 -14.12 17.60 4.84
N PRO A 53 -14.69 18.45 5.71
CA PRO A 53 -13.91 19.24 6.66
C PRO A 53 -13.14 18.34 7.65
N PRO A 54 -12.11 18.88 8.32
CA PRO A 54 -11.41 18.15 9.38
C PRO A 54 -12.38 17.72 10.50
N GLY A 55 -12.15 16.54 11.07
CA GLY A 55 -12.90 16.04 12.23
C GLY A 55 -14.23 15.34 11.90
N VAL A 56 -14.65 15.24 10.64
CA VAL A 56 -15.92 14.57 10.27
C VAL A 56 -15.84 13.04 10.27
N GLY A 57 -14.69 12.44 10.57
CA GLY A 57 -14.57 10.98 10.67
C GLY A 57 -14.08 10.29 9.39
N LYS A 58 -13.41 10.97 8.45
CA LYS A 58 -12.88 10.34 7.24
C LYS A 58 -11.95 9.15 7.51
N THR A 59 -11.02 9.32 8.44
CA THR A 59 -10.09 8.25 8.84
C THR A 59 -10.82 7.12 9.59
N GLU A 60 -11.85 7.47 10.40
CA GLU A 60 -12.67 6.47 11.09
C GLU A 60 -13.51 5.64 10.11
N LEU A 61 -13.93 6.20 8.98
CA LEU A 61 -14.59 5.45 7.92
C LEU A 61 -13.68 4.32 7.39
N ALA A 62 -12.41 4.62 7.14
CA ALA A 62 -11.45 3.62 6.67
C ALA A 62 -11.25 2.48 7.69
N LYS A 63 -11.16 2.81 8.98
CA LYS A 63 -11.08 1.81 10.06
C LYS A 63 -12.34 0.97 10.13
N ALA A 64 -13.53 1.60 10.15
CA ALA A 64 -14.81 0.90 10.19
C ALA A 64 -14.98 -0.02 8.96
N THR A 65 -14.48 0.41 7.79
CA THR A 65 -14.47 -0.39 6.58
C THR A 65 -13.55 -1.62 6.71
N ALA A 66 -12.35 -1.44 7.22
CA ALA A 66 -11.41 -2.53 7.45
C ALA A 66 -11.97 -3.56 8.44
N ASP A 67 -12.53 -3.09 9.54
CA ASP A 67 -13.17 -3.93 10.55
C ASP A 67 -14.41 -4.64 10.00
N PHE A 68 -15.22 -3.97 9.18
CA PHE A 68 -16.39 -4.56 8.53
C PHE A 68 -16.00 -5.67 7.56
N LEU A 69 -14.96 -5.44 6.75
CA LEU A 69 -14.45 -6.41 5.79
C LEU A 69 -13.56 -7.49 6.42
N ASN A 70 -13.26 -7.36 7.72
CA ASN A 70 -12.30 -8.21 8.44
C ASN A 70 -10.95 -8.28 7.72
N LEU A 71 -10.45 -7.12 7.25
CA LEU A 71 -9.19 -6.96 6.57
C LEU A 71 -8.25 -6.05 7.38
N PRO A 72 -6.93 -6.24 7.29
CA PRO A 72 -5.99 -5.29 7.87
C PRO A 72 -6.11 -3.94 7.17
N MET A 73 -5.84 -2.85 7.90
CA MET A 73 -5.74 -1.52 7.33
C MET A 73 -4.28 -1.09 7.23
N ILE A 74 -3.89 -0.62 6.06
CA ILE A 74 -2.59 0.02 5.82
C ILE A 74 -2.85 1.49 5.53
N ARG A 75 -2.11 2.40 6.19
CA ARG A 75 -2.22 3.84 6.00
C ARG A 75 -1.00 4.39 5.28
N LEU A 76 -1.23 5.05 4.16
CA LEU A 76 -0.27 5.90 3.46
C LEU A 76 -0.62 7.36 3.78
N GLN A 77 0.23 8.02 4.57
CA GLN A 77 0.12 9.46 4.83
C GLN A 77 0.89 10.21 3.75
N CYS A 78 0.19 11.00 2.94
CA CYS A 78 0.83 11.85 1.93
C CYS A 78 1.46 13.08 2.57
N TYR A 79 2.54 13.56 1.97
CA TYR A 79 3.29 14.75 2.37
C TYR A 79 3.96 15.37 1.15
N GLU A 80 4.34 16.65 1.24
CA GLU A 80 5.02 17.38 0.17
C GLU A 80 6.32 16.68 -0.27
N GLY A 81 6.45 16.40 -1.57
CA GLY A 81 7.57 15.67 -2.15
C GLY A 81 7.44 14.14 -2.06
N LEU A 82 6.25 13.62 -1.74
CA LEU A 82 5.95 12.21 -1.89
C LEU A 82 5.75 11.92 -3.38
N ASP A 83 6.66 11.15 -3.95
CA ASP A 83 6.57 10.62 -5.31
C ASP A 83 6.22 9.13 -5.31
N GLU A 84 5.97 8.58 -6.49
CA GLU A 84 5.62 7.17 -6.69
C GLU A 84 6.66 6.22 -6.07
N SER A 85 7.95 6.48 -6.30
CA SER A 85 9.03 5.65 -5.79
C SER A 85 9.05 5.61 -4.26
N LYS A 86 8.92 6.77 -3.61
CA LYS A 86 8.89 6.89 -2.15
C LYS A 86 7.63 6.28 -1.51
N ALA A 87 6.52 6.21 -2.26
CA ALA A 87 5.31 5.54 -1.81
C ALA A 87 5.44 4.02 -1.84
N LEU A 88 6.24 3.49 -2.77
CA LEU A 88 6.43 2.05 -2.96
C LEU A 88 7.53 1.48 -2.05
N TYR A 89 8.73 2.09 -2.04
CA TYR A 89 9.87 1.56 -1.30
C TYR A 89 10.88 2.65 -0.92
N GLU A 90 11.78 2.29 -0.03
CA GLU A 90 12.93 3.09 0.36
C GLU A 90 14.16 2.19 0.49
N TRP A 91 15.29 2.65 -0.05
CA TRP A 91 16.55 1.94 0.09
C TRP A 91 17.15 2.15 1.48
N GLN A 92 17.53 1.06 2.14
CA GLN A 92 18.18 1.09 3.44
C GLN A 92 19.66 1.42 3.31
N TYR A 93 20.00 2.63 2.88
CA TYR A 93 21.39 3.08 2.67
C TYR A 93 22.28 2.87 3.89
N GLY A 94 21.78 3.08 5.09
CA GLY A 94 22.53 2.82 6.33
C GLY A 94 22.94 1.36 6.47
N LYS A 95 22.06 0.45 6.12
CA LYS A 95 22.35 -0.99 6.10
C LYS A 95 23.33 -1.35 5.00
N GLN A 96 23.19 -0.79 3.80
CA GLN A 96 24.15 -0.98 2.70
C GLN A 96 25.54 -0.49 3.10
N LEU A 97 25.65 0.68 3.75
CA LEU A 97 26.91 1.22 4.22
C LEU A 97 27.57 0.31 5.27
N LEU A 98 26.81 -0.20 6.23
CA LEU A 98 27.30 -1.14 7.22
C LEU A 98 27.84 -2.42 6.58
N TYR A 99 27.09 -2.99 5.62
CA TYR A 99 27.54 -4.17 4.89
C TYR A 99 28.79 -3.89 4.06
N THR A 100 28.90 -2.71 3.44
CA THR A 100 30.11 -2.29 2.72
C THR A 100 31.32 -2.22 3.64
N GLN A 101 31.17 -1.75 4.88
CA GLN A 101 32.27 -1.70 5.84
C GLN A 101 32.71 -3.11 6.26
N VAL A 102 31.78 -4.01 6.54
CA VAL A 102 32.07 -5.41 6.88
C VAL A 102 32.76 -6.12 5.70
N LEU A 103 32.32 -5.87 4.49
CA LEU A 103 32.91 -6.45 3.29
C LEU A 103 34.31 -5.92 3.01
N LYS A 104 34.61 -4.65 3.31
CA LYS A 104 35.97 -4.10 3.17
C LYS A 104 37.02 -4.89 3.95
N GLU A 105 36.68 -5.36 5.13
CA GLU A 105 37.57 -6.18 5.95
C GLU A 105 37.84 -7.56 5.33
N LYS A 106 36.90 -8.06 4.52
CA LYS A 106 36.97 -9.36 3.84
C LYS A 106 37.31 -9.29 2.36
N LEU A 107 37.46 -8.09 1.80
CA LEU A 107 37.73 -7.89 0.38
C LEU A 107 39.03 -8.57 -0.08
N GLY A 108 40.04 -8.62 0.80
CA GLY A 108 41.28 -9.37 0.56
C GLY A 108 41.03 -10.87 0.33
N ASP A 109 40.24 -11.47 1.22
CA ASP A 109 39.86 -12.90 1.15
C ASP A 109 39.00 -13.21 -0.07
N LEU A 110 38.09 -12.29 -0.43
CA LEU A 110 37.17 -12.43 -1.58
C LEU A 110 37.88 -12.28 -2.92
N MET A 111 38.94 -11.48 -2.96
CA MET A 111 39.76 -11.29 -4.16
C MET A 111 40.89 -12.32 -4.28
N GLU A 112 41.09 -13.15 -3.25
CA GLU A 112 42.08 -14.20 -3.30
C GLU A 112 41.81 -15.18 -4.44
N GLY A 113 42.79 -15.34 -5.34
CA GLY A 113 42.65 -16.17 -6.54
C GLY A 113 42.14 -15.45 -7.80
N ALA A 114 41.76 -14.18 -7.77
CA ALA A 114 41.54 -13.37 -8.96
C ALA A 114 42.90 -12.98 -9.55
N LYS A 115 43.19 -13.49 -10.78
CA LYS A 115 44.49 -13.28 -11.47
C LYS A 115 44.45 -12.16 -12.48
N THR A 116 43.27 -11.68 -12.83
CA THR A 116 43.05 -10.61 -13.82
C THR A 116 42.09 -9.55 -13.28
N LEU A 117 42.19 -8.33 -13.82
CA LEU A 117 41.29 -7.23 -13.50
C LEU A 117 39.85 -7.60 -13.80
N ASP A 118 39.61 -8.26 -14.96
CA ASP A 118 38.26 -8.70 -15.38
C ASP A 118 37.63 -9.66 -14.37
N GLN A 119 38.40 -10.61 -13.84
CA GLN A 119 37.92 -11.53 -12.78
C GLN A 119 37.59 -10.79 -11.48
N SER A 120 38.35 -9.75 -11.15
CA SER A 120 38.07 -8.93 -9.97
C SER A 120 36.80 -8.08 -10.17
N MET A 121 36.61 -7.52 -11.37
CA MET A 121 35.40 -6.76 -11.70
C MET A 121 34.15 -7.65 -11.69
N GLN A 122 34.22 -8.83 -12.29
CA GLN A 122 33.09 -9.77 -12.29
C GLN A 122 32.67 -10.19 -10.88
N ARG A 123 33.62 -10.37 -9.97
CA ARG A 123 33.31 -10.63 -8.55
C ARG A 123 32.70 -9.42 -7.84
N LEU A 124 33.09 -8.19 -8.23
CA LEU A 124 32.46 -6.97 -7.70
C LEU A 124 31.04 -6.80 -8.22
N ASP A 125 30.77 -7.11 -9.48
CA ASP A 125 29.44 -7.06 -10.08
C ASP A 125 28.47 -8.02 -9.38
N ASP A 126 28.92 -9.24 -9.02
CA ASP A 126 28.14 -10.19 -8.21
C ASP A 126 27.72 -9.59 -6.83
N PHE A 127 28.54 -8.68 -6.28
CA PHE A 127 28.20 -7.96 -5.04
C PHE A 127 27.26 -6.77 -5.27
N GLU A 128 27.34 -6.12 -6.40
CA GLU A 128 26.44 -5.02 -6.74
C GLU A 128 24.98 -5.52 -6.77
N ASP A 129 24.72 -6.67 -7.37
CA ASP A 129 23.42 -7.32 -7.38
C ASP A 129 22.88 -7.59 -5.96
N VAL A 130 23.77 -7.94 -5.00
CA VAL A 130 23.39 -8.14 -3.61
C VAL A 130 22.93 -6.84 -2.96
N PHE A 131 23.63 -5.70 -3.22
CA PHE A 131 23.28 -4.40 -2.62
C PHE A 131 21.98 -3.81 -3.14
N PHE A 132 21.59 -4.14 -4.37
CA PHE A 132 20.33 -3.74 -4.98
C PHE A 132 19.24 -4.82 -4.86
N SER A 133 19.46 -5.83 -4.03
CA SER A 133 18.49 -6.87 -3.76
C SER A 133 17.39 -6.44 -2.77
N GLU A 134 16.29 -7.19 -2.74
CA GLU A 134 15.14 -6.94 -1.84
C GLU A 134 15.53 -6.86 -0.35
N GLN A 135 16.64 -7.46 0.07
CA GLN A 135 17.08 -7.42 1.46
C GLN A 135 17.46 -6.02 1.97
N PHE A 136 17.76 -5.08 1.05
CA PHE A 136 18.05 -3.67 1.34
C PHE A 136 16.89 -2.74 1.02
N LEU A 137 15.78 -3.30 0.57
CA LEU A 137 14.59 -2.56 0.23
C LEU A 137 13.61 -2.58 1.40
N GLN A 138 13.24 -1.41 1.89
CA GLN A 138 12.17 -1.26 2.86
C GLN A 138 10.86 -1.00 2.13
N THR A 139 9.93 -1.94 2.22
CA THR A 139 8.59 -1.77 1.64
C THR A 139 7.84 -0.66 2.36
N ARG A 140 7.27 0.26 1.60
CA ARG A 140 6.40 1.33 2.07
C ARG A 140 4.92 0.90 1.98
N PRO A 141 3.99 1.67 2.56
CA PRO A 141 2.59 1.28 2.67
C PRO A 141 1.93 0.85 1.36
N LEU A 142 2.24 1.52 0.24
CA LEU A 142 1.65 1.17 -1.05
C LEU A 142 2.09 -0.23 -1.51
N LEU A 143 3.40 -0.53 -1.46
CA LEU A 143 3.90 -1.84 -1.83
C LEU A 143 3.45 -2.94 -0.85
N GLN A 144 3.32 -2.61 0.46
CA GLN A 144 2.77 -3.53 1.45
C GLN A 144 1.32 -3.90 1.11
N ALA A 145 0.51 -2.91 0.71
CA ALA A 145 -0.87 -3.15 0.32
C ALA A 145 -0.97 -4.02 -0.94
N LEU A 146 -0.13 -3.76 -1.95
CA LEU A 146 -0.10 -4.53 -3.20
C LEU A 146 0.37 -5.99 -2.99
N ARG A 147 1.21 -6.25 -1.98
CA ARG A 147 1.70 -7.58 -1.63
C ARG A 147 0.80 -8.34 -0.64
N ALA A 148 -0.27 -7.73 -0.16
CA ALA A 148 -1.18 -8.36 0.81
C ALA A 148 -2.03 -9.45 0.15
N GLU A 149 -1.62 -10.71 0.28
CA GLU A 149 -2.28 -11.87 -0.34
C GLU A 149 -3.76 -12.02 0.06
N SER A 150 -4.10 -11.73 1.31
CA SER A 150 -5.48 -11.78 1.81
C SER A 150 -6.30 -10.53 1.51
N GLY A 151 -5.70 -9.54 0.83
CA GLY A 151 -6.28 -8.21 0.65
C GLY A 151 -6.07 -7.31 1.87
N THR A 152 -6.29 -6.01 1.67
CA THR A 152 -6.17 -4.99 2.71
C THR A 152 -7.03 -3.78 2.36
N VAL A 153 -7.38 -2.98 3.35
CA VAL A 153 -7.92 -1.64 3.13
C VAL A 153 -6.76 -0.65 3.15
N LEU A 154 -6.45 -0.06 2.00
CA LEU A 154 -5.44 0.99 1.89
C LEU A 154 -6.12 2.35 2.10
N LEU A 155 -5.73 3.05 3.15
CA LEU A 155 -6.09 4.45 3.38
C LEU A 155 -4.97 5.35 2.84
N ILE A 156 -5.25 6.10 1.77
CA ILE A 156 -4.40 7.19 1.31
C ILE A 156 -4.94 8.47 1.96
N ASP A 157 -4.17 9.04 2.88
CA ASP A 157 -4.62 10.18 3.69
C ASP A 157 -3.88 11.46 3.29
N GLU A 158 -4.61 12.58 3.25
CA GLU A 158 -4.10 13.89 2.85
C GLU A 158 -3.45 13.88 1.44
N ILE A 159 -4.13 13.27 0.48
CA ILE A 159 -3.63 13.14 -0.90
C ILE A 159 -3.33 14.50 -1.55
N ASP A 160 -4.05 15.55 -1.14
CA ASP A 160 -3.85 16.93 -1.54
C ASP A 160 -2.47 17.53 -1.15
N LYS A 161 -1.67 16.81 -0.38
CA LYS A 161 -0.30 17.20 -0.02
C LYS A 161 0.77 16.50 -0.85
N SER A 162 0.41 15.55 -1.67
CA SER A 162 1.35 14.90 -2.58
C SER A 162 1.62 15.75 -3.81
N ASP A 163 2.63 15.39 -4.58
CA ASP A 163 2.91 16.03 -5.85
C ASP A 163 1.84 15.65 -6.88
N ASP A 164 1.54 16.55 -7.83
CA ASP A 164 0.53 16.37 -8.87
C ASP A 164 0.73 15.07 -9.67
N GLU A 165 1.98 14.63 -9.84
CA GLU A 165 2.34 13.37 -10.52
C GLU A 165 1.90 12.14 -9.72
N PHE A 166 1.78 12.24 -8.40
CA PHE A 166 1.32 11.14 -7.56
C PHE A 166 -0.22 11.03 -7.53
N GLU A 167 -0.93 12.13 -7.76
CA GLU A 167 -2.40 12.16 -7.83
C GLU A 167 -2.94 11.62 -9.16
N ALA A 168 -2.15 11.64 -10.23
CA ALA A 168 -2.53 11.25 -11.58
C ALA A 168 -2.63 9.73 -11.79
#